data_961b36103da7ea49bfc26c085a1b0df4
#
_entry.id   961b36103da7ea49bfc26c085a1b0df4
#
_cell.length_a   1.000
_cell.length_b   1.000
_cell.length_c   1.000
_cell.angle_alpha   90.00
_cell.angle_beta   90.00
_cell.angle_gamma   90.00
#
_symmetry.space_group_name_H-M   'P 1'
#
loop_
_entity.id
_entity.type
_entity.pdbx_description
1 polymer ?
#
loop_
_entity_poly.entity_id
_entity_poly.type
_entity_poly.pdbx_seq_one_letter_code
_entity_poly.pdbx_strand_id
1 'polypeptide(L)'
;EGSGSGYESRLPRGRTYARRGAVREIDLRPGHIAARVVGSNGELYQVDIAVKQLAPVEWEQVADAIGARAAHLAALLDGELDPGVVDDAEAVDVRLLPRPADLRPDCECPDWAEPCKHAAAVCYVAAEELYRNPFSLFLLRGICRDELIELVRTRRGDPTATDIAADEPGTDSRALWAGHHP
;
A
#
# COMPACT_ATOMS: atom_id res chain seq x y z
N GLU A 1 3.04 -28.01 -17.98
CA GLU A 1 3.05 -27.42 -19.34
C GLU A 1 1.63 -27.05 -19.69
N GLY A 2 1.27 -25.74 -19.77
CA GLY A 2 -0.03 -25.28 -20.21
C GLY A 2 -0.59 -23.98 -19.60
N SER A 3 0.14 -23.27 -18.73
CA SER A 3 -0.42 -22.10 -17.99
C SER A 3 -0.28 -20.73 -18.71
N GLY A 4 0.44 -20.62 -19.83
CA GLY A 4 0.74 -19.33 -20.48
C GLY A 4 -0.40 -18.75 -21.35
N SER A 5 -1.20 -19.61 -21.97
CA SER A 5 -2.13 -19.19 -23.03
C SER A 5 -3.40 -18.46 -22.54
N GLY A 6 -3.83 -18.69 -21.31
CA GLY A 6 -5.02 -18.06 -20.73
C GLY A 6 -4.80 -16.61 -20.30
N TYR A 7 -3.65 -16.33 -19.70
CA TYR A 7 -3.29 -15.00 -19.20
C TYR A 7 -3.14 -13.98 -20.33
N GLU A 8 -2.37 -14.33 -21.36
CA GLU A 8 -2.08 -13.42 -22.49
C GLU A 8 -3.31 -12.97 -23.26
N SER A 9 -4.31 -13.86 -23.41
CA SER A 9 -5.54 -13.52 -24.14
C SER A 9 -6.53 -12.68 -23.32
N ARG A 10 -6.45 -12.70 -21.99
CA ARG A 10 -7.39 -12.03 -21.07
C ARG A 10 -6.96 -10.61 -20.71
N LEU A 11 -5.66 -10.34 -20.63
CA LEU A 11 -5.14 -9.01 -20.32
C LEU A 11 -5.63 -7.93 -21.29
N PRO A 12 -5.60 -8.11 -22.64
CA PRO A 12 -6.12 -7.09 -23.56
C PRO A 12 -7.62 -6.82 -23.38
N ARG A 13 -8.41 -7.85 -23.05
CA ARG A 13 -9.84 -7.68 -22.75
C ARG A 13 -10.05 -6.93 -21.44
N GLY A 14 -9.29 -7.26 -20.39
CA GLY A 14 -9.30 -6.54 -19.13
C GLY A 14 -8.97 -5.06 -19.30
N ARG A 15 -7.93 -4.75 -20.08
CA ARG A 15 -7.55 -3.37 -20.41
C ARG A 15 -8.68 -2.61 -21.12
N THR A 16 -9.40 -3.26 -22.02
CA THR A 16 -10.56 -2.66 -22.70
C THR A 16 -11.69 -2.37 -21.71
N TYR A 17 -11.96 -3.26 -20.75
CA TYR A 17 -12.93 -3.06 -19.68
C TYR A 17 -12.54 -1.91 -18.75
N ALA A 18 -11.28 -1.84 -18.33
CA ALA A 18 -10.77 -0.72 -17.55
C ALA A 18 -10.96 0.63 -18.26
N ARG A 19 -10.50 0.73 -19.52
CA ARG A 19 -10.58 1.96 -20.34
C ARG A 19 -12.00 2.47 -20.57
N ARG A 20 -12.99 1.58 -20.71
CA ARG A 20 -14.41 1.99 -20.87
C ARG A 20 -15.09 2.32 -19.54
N GLY A 21 -14.36 2.32 -18.43
CA GLY A 21 -14.90 2.61 -17.11
C GLY A 21 -15.86 1.54 -16.59
N ALA A 22 -15.65 0.26 -16.96
CA ALA A 22 -16.49 -0.84 -16.48
C ALA A 22 -16.26 -1.17 -15.01
N VAL A 23 -15.09 -0.83 -14.45
CA VAL A 23 -14.79 -0.98 -13.03
C VAL A 23 -15.45 0.14 -12.25
N ARG A 24 -16.22 -0.22 -11.24
CA ARG A 24 -16.92 0.67 -10.32
C ARG A 24 -16.45 0.40 -8.90
N GLU A 25 -16.48 1.42 -8.05
CA GLU A 25 -16.31 1.27 -6.59
C GLU A 25 -15.06 0.45 -6.22
N ILE A 26 -13.89 0.83 -6.72
CA ILE A 26 -12.65 0.17 -6.30
C ILE A 26 -12.27 0.60 -4.89
N ASP A 27 -11.94 -0.38 -4.05
CA ASP A 27 -11.52 -0.20 -2.66
C ASP A 27 -10.21 -0.97 -2.43
N LEU A 28 -9.21 -0.28 -1.90
CA LEU A 28 -7.88 -0.82 -1.60
C LEU A 28 -7.72 -0.91 -0.08
N ARG A 29 -7.43 -2.11 0.41
CA ARG A 29 -7.21 -2.40 1.83
C ARG A 29 -5.91 -3.19 2.02
N PRO A 30 -5.40 -3.31 3.25
CA PRO A 30 -4.25 -4.15 3.50
C PRO A 30 -4.45 -5.58 2.97
N GLY A 31 -3.63 -5.97 2.00
CA GLY A 31 -3.67 -7.30 1.39
C GLY A 31 -4.89 -7.58 0.50
N HIS A 32 -5.68 -6.57 0.12
CA HIS A 32 -6.95 -6.82 -0.57
C HIS A 32 -7.38 -5.69 -1.49
N ILE A 33 -7.92 -6.04 -2.65
CA ILE A 33 -8.56 -5.14 -3.61
C ILE A 33 -9.97 -5.65 -3.84
N ALA A 34 -10.98 -4.82 -3.53
CA ALA A 34 -12.38 -5.12 -3.85
C ALA A 34 -12.90 -4.16 -4.92
N ALA A 35 -13.70 -4.64 -5.85
CA ALA A 35 -14.32 -3.81 -6.88
C ALA A 35 -15.60 -4.43 -7.42
N ARG A 36 -16.43 -3.60 -8.04
CA ARG A 36 -17.61 -4.02 -8.81
C ARG A 36 -17.39 -3.73 -10.28
N VAL A 37 -17.63 -4.71 -11.14
CA VAL A 37 -17.35 -4.61 -12.58
C VAL A 37 -18.60 -4.89 -13.39
N VAL A 38 -18.97 -3.97 -14.30
CA VAL A 38 -20.08 -4.14 -15.24
C VAL A 38 -19.67 -5.08 -16.37
N GLY A 39 -20.33 -6.22 -16.46
CA GLY A 39 -20.15 -7.22 -17.51
C GLY A 39 -20.69 -6.77 -18.89
N SER A 40 -20.45 -7.58 -19.91
CA SER A 40 -20.97 -7.32 -21.28
C SER A 40 -22.48 -7.44 -21.40
N ASN A 41 -23.10 -8.17 -20.48
CA ASN A 41 -24.55 -8.37 -20.35
C ASN A 41 -25.24 -7.30 -19.50
N GLY A 42 -24.48 -6.31 -18.98
CA GLY A 42 -24.97 -5.27 -18.08
C GLY A 42 -25.06 -5.71 -16.60
N GLU A 43 -24.77 -6.96 -16.29
CA GLU A 43 -24.72 -7.43 -14.90
C GLU A 43 -23.50 -6.86 -14.17
N LEU A 44 -23.63 -6.70 -12.88
CA LEU A 44 -22.59 -6.20 -11.98
C LEU A 44 -22.00 -7.39 -11.21
N TYR A 45 -20.71 -7.61 -11.38
CA TYR A 45 -19.99 -8.70 -10.73
C TYR A 45 -19.08 -8.15 -9.61
N GLN A 46 -19.10 -8.78 -8.47
CA GLN A 46 -18.12 -8.57 -7.41
C GLN A 46 -16.79 -9.19 -7.85
N VAL A 47 -15.71 -8.45 -7.63
CA VAL A 47 -14.34 -8.91 -7.84
C VAL A 47 -13.54 -8.64 -6.60
N ASP A 48 -12.91 -9.67 -6.08
CA ASP A 48 -12.03 -9.63 -4.92
C ASP A 48 -10.65 -10.17 -5.32
N ILE A 49 -9.59 -9.44 -4.98
CA ILE A 49 -8.21 -9.85 -5.26
C ILE A 49 -7.42 -9.81 -3.96
N ALA A 50 -7.07 -10.98 -3.43
CA ALA A 50 -6.13 -11.04 -2.33
C ALA A 50 -4.71 -10.77 -2.84
N VAL A 51 -3.98 -9.91 -2.14
CA VAL A 51 -2.61 -9.51 -2.44
C VAL A 51 -1.71 -9.97 -1.31
N LYS A 52 -0.65 -10.73 -1.62
CA LYS A 52 0.31 -11.18 -0.62
C LYS A 52 0.92 -9.97 0.09
N GLN A 53 0.79 -9.91 1.40
CA GLN A 53 1.45 -8.90 2.23
C GLN A 53 2.92 -9.25 2.46
N LEU A 54 3.72 -8.26 2.83
CA LEU A 54 5.07 -8.46 3.32
C LEU A 54 5.02 -8.89 4.79
N ALA A 55 5.99 -9.72 5.17
CA ALA A 55 6.19 -10.07 6.57
C ALA A 55 6.75 -8.88 7.37
N PRO A 56 6.56 -8.83 8.71
CA PRO A 56 7.11 -7.75 9.53
C PRO A 56 8.61 -7.53 9.33
N VAL A 57 9.39 -8.60 9.22
CA VAL A 57 10.84 -8.52 8.99
C VAL A 57 11.19 -7.89 7.62
N GLU A 58 10.38 -8.13 6.60
CA GLU A 58 10.56 -7.50 5.28
C GLU A 58 10.29 -5.98 5.37
N TRP A 59 9.29 -5.57 6.16
CA TRP A 59 9.02 -4.15 6.42
C TRP A 59 10.13 -3.48 7.22
N GLU A 60 10.76 -4.18 8.17
CA GLU A 60 11.94 -3.67 8.87
C GLU A 60 13.10 -3.41 7.91
N GLN A 61 13.35 -4.32 6.97
CA GLN A 61 14.39 -4.13 5.94
C GLN A 61 14.08 -2.94 5.02
N VAL A 62 12.83 -2.77 4.61
CA VAL A 62 12.38 -1.59 3.82
C VAL A 62 12.56 -0.30 4.62
N ALA A 63 12.20 -0.30 5.90
CA ALA A 63 12.36 0.86 6.77
C ALA A 63 13.83 1.24 6.95
N ASP A 64 14.72 0.27 7.10
CA ASP A 64 16.17 0.50 7.14
C ASP A 64 16.69 1.11 5.84
N ALA A 65 16.24 0.61 4.69
CA ALA A 65 16.62 1.13 3.36
C ALA A 65 16.15 2.58 3.17
N ILE A 66 14.91 2.90 3.56
CA ILE A 66 14.37 4.28 3.55
C ILE A 66 15.18 5.17 4.50
N GLY A 67 15.41 4.70 5.73
CA GLY A 67 16.13 5.44 6.76
C GLY A 67 17.59 5.73 6.42
N ALA A 68 18.22 4.90 5.60
CA ALA A 68 19.61 5.07 5.17
C ALA A 68 19.81 6.27 4.20
N ARG A 69 18.74 6.72 3.52
CA ARG A 69 18.81 7.82 2.54
C ARG A 69 17.93 9.00 2.96
N ALA A 70 18.58 10.14 3.22
CA ALA A 70 17.87 11.37 3.60
C ALA A 70 16.81 11.79 2.57
N ALA A 71 17.06 11.56 1.27
CA ALA A 71 16.11 11.87 0.20
C ALA A 71 14.82 11.05 0.31
N HIS A 72 14.91 9.75 0.57
CA HIS A 72 13.73 8.89 0.75
C HIS A 72 12.91 9.29 1.98
N LEU A 73 13.60 9.59 3.08
CA LEU A 73 12.94 10.04 4.31
C LEU A 73 12.23 11.39 4.11
N ALA A 74 12.88 12.35 3.46
CA ALA A 74 12.29 13.65 3.15
C ALA A 74 11.04 13.49 2.28
N ALA A 75 11.13 12.74 1.18
CA ALA A 75 9.99 12.46 0.31
C ALA A 75 8.83 11.79 1.08
N LEU A 76 9.13 10.80 1.91
CA LEU A 76 8.13 10.10 2.72
C LEU A 76 7.40 11.06 3.68
N LEU A 77 8.12 11.98 4.32
CA LEU A 77 7.54 12.98 5.22
C LEU A 77 6.71 14.01 4.47
N ASP A 78 7.12 14.40 3.26
CA ASP A 78 6.39 15.31 2.37
C ASP A 78 5.15 14.67 1.73
N GLY A 79 4.93 13.36 1.94
CA GLY A 79 3.82 12.63 1.35
C GLY A 79 4.08 12.17 -0.08
N GLU A 80 5.33 12.11 -0.47
CA GLU A 80 5.80 11.62 -1.76
C GLU A 80 6.54 10.28 -1.58
N LEU A 81 6.58 9.48 -2.62
CA LEU A 81 7.39 8.27 -2.68
C LEU A 81 8.50 8.44 -3.71
N ASP A 82 9.73 8.45 -3.23
CA ASP A 82 10.90 8.38 -4.12
C ASP A 82 10.91 7.01 -4.82
N PRO A 83 10.92 6.97 -6.16
CA PRO A 83 10.96 5.69 -6.91
C PRO A 83 12.15 4.80 -6.55
N GLY A 84 13.26 5.37 -6.13
CA GLY A 84 14.45 4.64 -5.69
C GLY A 84 14.22 3.74 -4.48
N VAL A 85 13.13 3.94 -3.72
CA VAL A 85 12.73 3.05 -2.62
C VAL A 85 12.46 1.64 -3.12
N VAL A 86 11.92 1.47 -4.34
CA VAL A 86 11.66 0.16 -4.94
C VAL A 86 12.97 -0.57 -5.22
N ASP A 87 13.93 0.13 -5.81
CA ASP A 87 15.25 -0.44 -6.14
C ASP A 87 16.04 -0.79 -4.87
N ASP A 88 15.98 0.07 -3.85
CA ASP A 88 16.65 -0.16 -2.58
C ASP A 88 16.02 -1.33 -1.79
N ALA A 89 14.70 -1.50 -1.85
CA ALA A 89 14.04 -2.67 -1.29
C ALA A 89 14.46 -3.96 -2.02
N GLU A 90 14.56 -3.93 -3.35
CA GLU A 90 15.03 -5.07 -4.13
C GLU A 90 16.51 -5.41 -3.81
N ALA A 91 17.33 -4.43 -3.50
CA ALA A 91 18.73 -4.64 -3.11
C ALA A 91 18.88 -5.41 -1.77
N VAL A 92 17.84 -5.43 -0.94
CA VAL A 92 17.76 -6.22 0.31
C VAL A 92 16.81 -7.42 0.17
N ASP A 93 16.59 -7.90 -1.06
CA ASP A 93 15.74 -9.04 -1.41
C ASP A 93 14.25 -8.88 -1.07
N VAL A 94 13.78 -7.65 -0.82
CA VAL A 94 12.36 -7.36 -0.58
C VAL A 94 11.71 -6.79 -1.84
N ARG A 95 10.68 -7.47 -2.34
CA ARG A 95 9.95 -7.02 -3.51
C ARG A 95 8.67 -6.28 -3.14
N LEU A 96 8.68 -4.97 -3.29
CA LEU A 96 7.52 -4.11 -3.04
C LEU A 96 6.41 -4.34 -4.07
N LEU A 97 6.73 -4.37 -5.36
CA LEU A 97 5.76 -4.61 -6.42
C LEU A 97 5.31 -6.08 -6.44
N PRO A 98 3.99 -6.36 -6.31
CA PRO A 98 3.48 -7.73 -6.34
C PRO A 98 3.65 -8.35 -7.72
N ARG A 99 4.02 -9.62 -7.76
CA ARG A 99 4.05 -10.43 -8.99
C ARG A 99 2.66 -11.05 -9.22
N PRO A 100 2.38 -11.56 -10.43
CA PRO A 100 1.16 -12.31 -10.69
C PRO A 100 0.92 -13.46 -9.69
N ALA A 101 1.98 -14.14 -9.24
CA ALA A 101 1.88 -15.20 -8.23
C ALA A 101 1.50 -14.71 -6.82
N ASP A 102 1.64 -13.42 -6.54
CA ASP A 102 1.27 -12.80 -5.27
C ASP A 102 -0.21 -12.37 -5.23
N LEU A 103 -0.92 -12.52 -6.36
CA LEU A 103 -2.32 -12.15 -6.52
C LEU A 103 -3.20 -13.41 -6.55
N ARG A 104 -4.33 -13.33 -5.86
CA ARG A 104 -5.37 -14.36 -5.86
C ARG A 104 -6.70 -13.70 -6.22
N PRO A 105 -7.03 -13.62 -7.54
CA PRO A 105 -8.28 -13.04 -7.98
C PRO A 105 -9.45 -14.02 -7.79
N ASP A 106 -10.56 -13.50 -7.31
CA ASP A 106 -11.88 -14.14 -7.30
C ASP A 106 -12.91 -13.24 -7.99
N CYS A 107 -13.85 -13.82 -8.73
CA CYS A 107 -14.88 -13.07 -9.46
C CYS A 107 -16.14 -13.92 -9.62
N GLU A 108 -17.28 -13.35 -9.26
CA GLU A 108 -18.60 -14.01 -9.37
C GLU A 108 -19.08 -14.26 -10.81
N CYS A 109 -18.30 -13.86 -11.84
CA CYS A 109 -18.74 -14.05 -13.22
C CYS A 109 -18.69 -15.54 -13.63
N PRO A 110 -19.49 -15.96 -14.62
CA PRO A 110 -19.53 -17.37 -15.07
C PRO A 110 -18.28 -17.81 -15.85
N ASP A 111 -17.29 -16.92 -16.06
CA ASP A 111 -16.04 -17.25 -16.74
C ASP A 111 -15.07 -17.90 -15.73
N TRP A 112 -14.77 -19.17 -15.91
CA TRP A 112 -13.88 -19.96 -15.05
C TRP A 112 -12.37 -19.66 -15.24
N ALA A 113 -12.03 -18.77 -16.18
CA ALA A 113 -10.62 -18.42 -16.41
C ALA A 113 -10.05 -17.56 -15.27
N GLU A 114 -8.83 -17.87 -14.86
CA GLU A 114 -8.12 -17.15 -13.79
C GLU A 114 -6.80 -16.52 -14.33
N PRO A 115 -6.71 -15.17 -14.35
CA PRO A 115 -7.80 -14.23 -14.06
C PRO A 115 -8.81 -14.14 -15.21
N CYS A 116 -10.08 -13.92 -14.89
CA CYS A 116 -11.08 -13.55 -15.89
C CYS A 116 -10.86 -12.10 -16.37
N LYS A 117 -11.56 -11.68 -17.42
CA LYS A 117 -11.46 -10.32 -17.97
C LYS A 117 -11.83 -9.21 -16.96
N HIS A 118 -12.72 -9.50 -15.99
CA HIS A 118 -13.15 -8.55 -14.97
C HIS A 118 -12.06 -8.37 -13.91
N ALA A 119 -11.49 -9.45 -13.40
CA ALA A 119 -10.35 -9.40 -12.49
C ALA A 119 -9.14 -8.71 -13.14
N ALA A 120 -8.83 -9.01 -14.40
CA ALA A 120 -7.81 -8.30 -15.14
C ALA A 120 -8.10 -6.80 -15.26
N ALA A 121 -9.36 -6.39 -15.46
CA ALA A 121 -9.73 -4.98 -15.49
C ALA A 121 -9.49 -4.28 -14.15
N VAL A 122 -9.81 -4.94 -13.04
CA VAL A 122 -9.54 -4.43 -11.69
C VAL A 122 -8.05 -4.24 -11.46
N CYS A 123 -7.20 -5.19 -11.89
CA CYS A 123 -5.74 -5.02 -11.82
C CYS A 123 -5.24 -3.78 -12.58
N TYR A 124 -5.80 -3.49 -13.77
CA TYR A 124 -5.43 -2.28 -14.53
C TYR A 124 -5.82 -1.00 -13.79
N VAL A 125 -7.04 -0.94 -13.24
CA VAL A 125 -7.51 0.25 -12.49
C VAL A 125 -6.73 0.40 -11.18
N ALA A 126 -6.43 -0.70 -10.48
CA ALA A 126 -5.57 -0.67 -9.31
C ALA A 126 -4.16 -0.14 -9.64
N ALA A 127 -3.57 -0.57 -10.75
CA ALA A 127 -2.27 -0.06 -11.19
C ALA A 127 -2.29 1.46 -11.47
N GLU A 128 -3.38 1.98 -12.05
CA GLU A 128 -3.57 3.43 -12.24
C GLU A 128 -3.69 4.16 -10.89
N GLU A 129 -4.36 3.56 -9.91
CA GLU A 129 -4.48 4.12 -8.56
C GLU A 129 -3.13 4.14 -7.84
N LEU A 130 -2.34 3.07 -7.94
CA LEU A 130 -0.97 3.02 -7.40
C LEU A 130 -0.07 4.08 -8.04
N TYR A 131 -0.27 4.40 -9.32
CA TYR A 131 0.46 5.46 -9.99
C TYR A 131 0.09 6.85 -9.46
N ARG A 132 -1.20 7.08 -9.17
CA ARG A 132 -1.70 8.36 -8.60
C ARG A 132 -1.35 8.51 -7.13
N ASN A 133 -1.43 7.42 -6.38
CA ASN A 133 -1.13 7.38 -4.95
C ASN A 133 -0.19 6.20 -4.65
N PRO A 134 1.12 6.40 -4.70
CA PRO A 134 2.09 5.33 -4.48
C PRO A 134 2.00 4.68 -3.08
N PHE A 135 1.47 5.39 -2.08
CA PHE A 135 1.27 4.82 -0.73
C PHE A 135 0.22 3.71 -0.71
N SER A 136 -0.67 3.66 -1.68
CA SER A 136 -1.59 2.53 -1.87
C SER A 136 -0.85 1.21 -2.12
N LEU A 137 0.38 1.25 -2.65
CA LEU A 137 1.23 0.06 -2.77
C LEU A 137 1.62 -0.49 -1.40
N PHE A 138 2.07 0.38 -0.50
CA PHE A 138 2.44 -0.02 0.86
C PHE A 138 1.21 -0.55 1.61
N LEU A 139 0.07 0.12 1.49
CA LEU A 139 -1.20 -0.33 2.06
C LEU A 139 -1.54 -1.74 1.58
N LEU A 140 -1.51 -2.00 0.28
CA LEU A 140 -1.76 -3.34 -0.28
C LEU A 140 -0.74 -4.38 0.22
N ARG A 141 0.49 -3.97 0.47
CA ARG A 141 1.53 -4.85 1.01
C ARG A 141 1.49 -4.99 2.53
N GLY A 142 0.57 -4.29 3.22
CA GLY A 142 0.23 -4.52 4.62
C GLY A 142 0.69 -3.47 5.62
N ILE A 143 1.11 -2.26 5.18
CA ILE A 143 1.47 -1.15 6.08
C ILE A 143 0.89 0.17 5.57
N CYS A 144 0.33 0.99 6.44
CA CYS A 144 -0.05 2.35 6.08
C CYS A 144 1.15 3.32 6.17
N ARG A 145 0.98 4.53 5.59
CA ARG A 145 2.04 5.55 5.57
C ARG A 145 2.53 5.90 6.98
N ASP A 146 1.61 6.13 7.90
CA ASP A 146 1.96 6.59 9.25
C ASP A 146 2.68 5.50 10.04
N GLU A 147 2.26 4.24 9.90
CA GLU A 147 2.95 3.08 10.47
C GLU A 147 4.37 2.92 9.90
N LEU A 148 4.54 3.15 8.59
CA LEU A 148 5.86 3.10 7.96
C LEU A 148 6.77 4.21 8.48
N ILE A 149 6.27 5.45 8.60
CA ILE A 149 7.03 6.57 9.16
C ILE A 149 7.50 6.24 10.58
N GLU A 150 6.62 5.72 11.41
CA GLU A 150 6.94 5.36 12.79
C GLU A 150 7.96 4.20 12.86
N LEU A 151 7.82 3.22 11.98
CA LEU A 151 8.80 2.14 11.86
C LEU A 151 10.17 2.68 11.46
N VAL A 152 10.27 3.57 10.47
CA VAL A 152 11.53 4.20 10.06
C VAL A 152 12.15 4.99 11.20
N ARG A 153 11.37 5.79 11.96
CA ARG A 153 11.85 6.54 13.13
C ARG A 153 12.42 5.61 14.19
N THR A 154 11.66 4.59 14.56
CA THR A 154 12.09 3.60 15.55
C THR A 154 13.40 2.91 15.14
N ARG A 155 13.52 2.52 13.87
CA ARG A 155 14.73 1.86 13.34
C ARG A 155 15.95 2.79 13.31
N ARG A 156 15.74 4.09 13.15
CA ARG A 156 16.80 5.09 13.20
C ARG A 156 17.21 5.48 14.63
N GLY A 157 16.42 5.08 15.64
CA GLY A 157 16.58 5.52 17.02
C GLY A 157 16.16 6.98 17.26
N ASP A 158 15.32 7.52 16.37
CA ASP A 158 14.72 8.84 16.56
C ASP A 158 13.60 8.74 17.61
N PRO A 159 13.47 9.70 18.56
CA PRO A 159 12.45 9.63 19.60
C PRO A 159 11.04 9.66 18.97
N THR A 160 10.17 8.79 19.47
CA THR A 160 8.75 8.78 19.07
C THR A 160 8.02 9.97 19.69
N ALA A 161 6.85 10.34 19.14
CA ALA A 161 6.00 11.38 19.74
C ALA A 161 5.59 11.03 21.19
N THR A 162 5.52 9.75 21.52
CA THR A 162 5.23 9.25 22.87
C THR A 162 6.41 9.47 23.83
N ASP A 163 7.64 9.27 23.35
CA ASP A 163 8.86 9.48 24.14
C ASP A 163 9.07 10.97 24.43
N ILE A 164 8.75 11.86 23.48
CA ILE A 164 8.85 13.32 23.66
C ILE A 164 7.85 13.81 24.73
N ALA A 165 6.65 13.23 24.77
CA ALA A 165 5.64 13.58 25.78
C ALA A 165 5.99 13.10 27.20
N ALA A 166 6.85 12.08 27.32
CA ALA A 166 7.28 11.53 28.60
C ALA A 166 8.46 12.32 29.22
N ASP A 167 9.19 13.11 28.45
CA ASP A 167 10.38 13.86 28.88
C ASP A 167 10.08 15.36 29.18
N GLU A 168 8.81 15.77 29.23
CA GLU A 168 8.43 17.08 29.77
C GLU A 168 8.52 17.03 31.32
N PRO A 169 9.55 17.63 31.92
CA PRO A 169 9.61 17.71 33.40
C PRO A 169 8.42 18.57 33.86
N GLY A 170 7.53 17.94 34.63
CA GLY A 170 6.39 18.62 35.22
C GLY A 170 6.80 19.95 35.86
N THR A 171 6.47 21.04 35.19
CA THR A 171 6.58 22.38 35.76
C THR A 171 5.56 22.47 36.85
N ASP A 172 6.03 22.23 38.09
CA ASP A 172 5.26 22.42 39.32
C ASP A 172 4.93 23.91 39.45
N SER A 173 3.77 24.29 38.90
CA SER A 173 3.24 25.66 38.90
C SER A 173 2.80 26.11 40.29
N ARG A 174 3.21 25.45 41.40
CA ARG A 174 2.80 25.79 42.78
C ARG A 174 3.76 26.68 43.53
N ALA A 175 4.89 27.13 42.96
CA ALA A 175 5.92 27.87 43.70
C ALA A 175 5.95 29.40 43.48
N LEU A 176 4.99 30.03 42.83
CA LEU A 176 5.05 31.47 42.50
C LEU A 176 3.92 32.34 43.12
N TRP A 177 3.23 31.88 44.17
CA TRP A 177 2.24 32.75 44.84
C TRP A 177 2.41 32.72 46.39
N ALA A 178 3.58 33.10 46.89
CA ALA A 178 3.76 33.42 48.29
C ALA A 178 4.64 34.69 48.43
N GLY A 179 4.02 35.81 48.60
CA GLY A 179 4.71 37.01 49.08
C GLY A 179 4.37 38.27 48.30
N HIS A 180 3.34 39.01 48.77
CA HIS A 180 3.36 40.43 49.04
C HIS A 180 1.96 40.92 49.42
N HIS A 181 1.71 41.05 50.71
CA HIS A 181 0.80 42.07 51.23
C HIS A 181 1.50 42.88 52.30
N PRO A 182 1.39 44.23 52.25
CA PRO A 182 1.88 45.11 53.30
C PRO A 182 0.96 45.07 54.53
#